data_d3a8018956fa45e7758d5e43f7a26c42
#
_entry.id   d3a8018956fa45e7758d5e43f7a26c42
#
_cell.length_a   1.000
_cell.length_b   1.000
_cell.length_c   1.000
_cell.angle_alpha   90.00
_cell.angle_beta   90.00
_cell.angle_gamma   90.00
#
_symmetry.space_group_name_H-M   'P 1'
#
loop_
_entity.id
_entity.type
_entity.pdbx_description
1 polymer ?
#
loop_
_entity_poly.entity_id
_entity_poly.type
_entity_poly.pdbx_seq_one_letter_code
_entity_poly.pdbx_strand_id
1 'polypeptide(L)'
;MTDRLSARELFDELGERLELRWVGGQRGGERLIERGEHLSRRPSLAGYLNVIHPNKVQIIGSAELAWLDGLDARTRWEVLLKIMESRPLAMVITQNQSCPADLRDAAEESDTPLWVSPRRGYELLNLLQYHLARSLAPRITLHGVFMEIYSIGVLVTGDSGAGKSELALEWLEYRQGLGKPMRSMPELTVLVK
;
A
#
# COMPACT_ATOMS: atom_id res chain seq x y z
N MET A 1 5.93 14.96 -1.21
CA MET A 1 5.16 13.69 -1.31
C MET A 1 5.44 12.91 -0.05
N THR A 2 4.42 12.55 0.66
CA THR A 2 4.47 12.09 2.06
C THR A 2 4.94 10.64 2.14
N ASP A 3 5.97 10.39 2.98
CA ASP A 3 6.43 9.04 3.33
C ASP A 3 5.47 8.31 4.28
N ARG A 4 4.21 8.72 4.25
CA ARG A 4 3.13 8.30 5.13
C ARG A 4 1.88 8.07 4.31
N LEU A 5 1.05 7.15 4.75
CA LEU A 5 -0.26 6.85 4.18
C LEU A 5 -1.26 6.74 5.33
N SER A 6 -2.37 7.47 5.26
CA SER A 6 -3.44 7.37 6.24
C SER A 6 -4.46 6.29 5.87
N ALA A 7 -5.23 5.84 6.86
CA ALA A 7 -6.34 4.91 6.61
C ALA A 7 -7.39 5.53 5.69
N ARG A 8 -7.62 6.84 5.79
CA ARG A 8 -8.54 7.59 4.93
C ARG A 8 -8.07 7.59 3.48
N GLU A 9 -6.80 7.96 3.25
CA GLU A 9 -6.21 7.95 1.91
C GLU A 9 -6.26 6.56 1.29
N LEU A 10 -5.92 5.50 2.06
CA LEU A 10 -6.00 4.12 1.59
C LEU A 10 -7.44 3.72 1.21
N PHE A 11 -8.41 4.14 2.02
CA PHE A 11 -9.82 3.90 1.74
C PHE A 11 -10.28 4.63 0.47
N ASP A 12 -9.92 5.91 0.32
CA ASP A 12 -10.31 6.74 -0.82
C ASP A 12 -9.67 6.23 -2.13
N GLU A 13 -8.41 5.78 -2.09
CA GLU A 13 -7.71 5.26 -3.26
C GLU A 13 -8.17 3.86 -3.71
N LEU A 14 -8.52 3.00 -2.77
CA LEU A 14 -8.88 1.60 -3.06
C LEU A 14 -10.37 1.27 -2.83
N GLY A 15 -11.12 2.17 -2.22
CA GLY A 15 -12.50 1.93 -1.79
C GLY A 15 -13.41 1.48 -2.91
N GLU A 16 -13.41 2.18 -4.04
CA GLU A 16 -14.20 1.82 -5.22
C GLU A 16 -13.74 0.48 -5.82
N ARG A 17 -12.43 0.31 -6.00
CA ARG A 17 -11.86 -0.89 -6.62
C ARG A 17 -12.07 -2.16 -5.81
N LEU A 18 -12.02 -2.05 -4.48
CA LEU A 18 -12.21 -3.14 -3.53
C LEU A 18 -13.64 -3.20 -2.97
N GLU A 19 -14.50 -2.29 -3.41
CA GLU A 19 -15.89 -2.15 -2.94
C GLU A 19 -15.95 -2.06 -1.41
N LEU A 20 -15.07 -1.24 -0.82
CA LEU A 20 -14.98 -1.09 0.63
C LEU A 20 -16.15 -0.29 1.17
N ARG A 21 -16.72 -0.75 2.28
CA ARG A 21 -17.69 0.00 3.08
C ARG A 21 -17.16 0.19 4.49
N TRP A 22 -17.15 1.41 4.96
CA TRP A 22 -16.70 1.72 6.32
C TRP A 22 -17.80 1.42 7.32
N VAL A 23 -17.56 0.53 8.28
CA VAL A 23 -18.59 0.01 9.20
C VAL A 23 -18.32 0.28 10.67
N GLY A 24 -17.10 0.73 11.04
CA GLY A 24 -16.71 1.07 12.41
C GLY A 24 -15.39 1.80 12.47
N GLY A 25 -15.05 2.36 13.65
CA GLY A 25 -13.78 3.05 13.91
C GLY A 25 -13.55 4.28 13.03
N GLN A 26 -14.56 5.08 12.80
CA GLN A 26 -14.51 6.22 11.85
C GLN A 26 -13.47 7.28 12.24
N ARG A 27 -13.23 7.49 13.54
CA ARG A 27 -12.24 8.45 14.03
C ARG A 27 -10.81 8.05 13.69
N GLY A 28 -10.56 6.76 13.44
CA GLY A 28 -9.25 6.24 13.08
C GLY A 28 -8.81 6.54 11.65
N GLY A 29 -9.57 7.32 10.87
CA GLY A 29 -9.22 7.69 9.50
C GLY A 29 -7.86 8.35 9.36
N GLU A 30 -7.43 9.09 10.39
CA GLU A 30 -6.13 9.77 10.45
C GLU A 30 -4.98 8.88 10.95
N ARG A 31 -5.22 7.60 11.22
CA ARG A 31 -4.13 6.66 11.54
C ARG A 31 -3.17 6.59 10.36
N LEU A 32 -1.88 6.64 10.68
CA LEU A 32 -0.82 6.68 9.68
C LEU A 32 -0.01 5.38 9.71
N ILE A 33 0.45 5.01 8.55
CA ILE A 33 1.54 4.07 8.36
C ILE A 33 2.72 4.82 7.76
N GLU A 34 3.90 4.70 8.36
CA GLU A 34 5.11 5.39 7.91
C GLU A 34 6.04 4.43 7.16
N ARG A 35 6.82 5.01 6.23
CA ARG A 35 7.94 4.31 5.61
C ARG A 35 8.95 3.92 6.70
N GLY A 36 9.41 2.67 6.72
CA GLY A 36 10.46 2.21 7.65
C GLY A 36 9.96 1.55 8.94
N GLU A 37 8.69 1.70 9.33
CA GLU A 37 8.11 0.95 10.46
C GLU A 37 8.13 -0.58 10.26
N HIS A 38 8.53 -1.05 9.07
CA HIS A 38 8.29 -2.41 8.58
C HIS A 38 9.53 -3.24 8.35
N LEU A 39 10.70 -2.68 8.59
CA LEU A 39 11.98 -3.38 8.37
C LEU A 39 12.30 -4.42 9.43
N SER A 40 11.44 -4.64 10.42
CA SER A 40 11.56 -5.78 11.31
C SER A 40 11.08 -7.06 10.61
N ARG A 41 11.99 -7.72 9.99
CA ARG A 41 12.08 -9.14 9.60
C ARG A 41 10.92 -9.86 8.90
N ARG A 42 9.71 -9.31 8.73
CA ARG A 42 8.64 -9.90 7.90
C ARG A 42 7.83 -8.81 7.20
N PRO A 43 7.92 -8.71 5.87
CA PRO A 43 7.39 -7.57 5.09
C PRO A 43 5.92 -7.74 4.70
N SER A 44 5.07 -8.29 5.55
CA SER A 44 3.64 -8.35 5.25
C SER A 44 2.96 -7.10 5.81
N LEU A 45 2.70 -6.12 4.94
CA LEU A 45 1.93 -4.92 5.28
C LEU A 45 0.43 -5.21 5.38
N ALA A 46 -0.03 -6.28 4.77
CA ALA A 46 -1.39 -6.76 4.80
C ALA A 46 -1.41 -8.29 4.89
N GLY A 47 -2.35 -8.87 5.61
CA GLY A 47 -2.45 -10.31 5.75
C GLY A 47 -3.62 -10.74 6.63
N TYR A 48 -3.77 -12.04 6.77
CA TYR A 48 -4.80 -12.64 7.60
C TYR A 48 -4.61 -12.31 9.08
N LEU A 49 -5.69 -12.41 9.82
CA LEU A 49 -5.70 -12.21 11.26
C LEU A 49 -4.71 -13.18 11.91
N ASN A 50 -3.64 -12.61 12.44
CA ASN A 50 -2.66 -13.37 13.17
C ASN A 50 -2.24 -12.59 14.43
N VAL A 51 -2.60 -13.08 15.60
CA VAL A 51 -2.31 -12.46 16.89
C VAL A 51 -0.80 -12.36 17.16
N ILE A 52 -0.01 -13.24 16.52
CA ILE A 52 1.45 -13.30 16.71
C ILE A 52 2.20 -12.36 15.76
N HIS A 53 1.58 -12.03 14.62
CA HIS A 53 2.21 -11.21 13.56
C HIS A 53 1.33 -10.00 13.26
N PRO A 54 1.57 -8.86 13.89
CA PRO A 54 0.79 -7.67 13.62
C PRO A 54 1.02 -7.20 12.18
N ASN A 55 -0.01 -7.30 11.37
CA ASN A 55 -0.04 -6.71 10.04
C ASN A 55 -0.64 -5.31 10.14
N LYS A 56 -0.17 -4.41 9.28
CA LYS A 56 -0.73 -3.04 9.29
C LYS A 56 -2.16 -2.97 8.77
N VAL A 57 -2.55 -3.86 7.86
CA VAL A 57 -3.95 -4.08 7.49
C VAL A 57 -4.30 -5.54 7.79
N GLN A 58 -5.28 -5.76 8.65
CA GLN A 58 -5.76 -7.09 9.02
C GLN A 58 -6.91 -7.50 8.10
N ILE A 59 -6.82 -8.69 7.53
CA ILE A 59 -7.89 -9.27 6.70
C ILE A 59 -8.57 -10.36 7.53
N ILE A 60 -9.90 -10.27 7.60
CA ILE A 60 -10.74 -11.18 8.38
C ILE A 60 -11.69 -11.88 7.40
N GLY A 61 -11.49 -13.16 7.22
CA GLY A 61 -12.35 -14.01 6.41
C GLY A 61 -13.30 -14.87 7.23
N SER A 62 -13.99 -15.78 6.56
CA SER A 62 -14.93 -16.70 7.21
C SER A 62 -14.27 -17.63 8.23
N ALA A 63 -13.02 -18.04 7.97
CA ALA A 63 -12.27 -18.90 8.87
C ALA A 63 -11.90 -18.18 10.18
N GLU A 64 -11.45 -16.92 10.07
CA GLU A 64 -11.12 -16.09 11.23
C GLU A 64 -12.36 -15.74 12.04
N LEU A 65 -13.49 -15.43 11.38
CA LEU A 65 -14.76 -15.19 12.08
C LEU A 65 -15.27 -16.44 12.77
N ALA A 66 -15.24 -17.61 12.11
CA ALA A 66 -15.65 -18.87 12.73
C ALA A 66 -14.76 -19.24 13.92
N TRP A 67 -13.46 -18.96 13.85
CA TRP A 67 -12.56 -19.15 14.97
C TRP A 67 -12.91 -18.23 16.15
N LEU A 68 -13.17 -16.95 15.89
CA LEU A 68 -13.60 -16.00 16.91
C LEU A 68 -14.94 -16.41 17.54
N ASP A 69 -15.89 -16.89 16.74
CA ASP A 69 -17.18 -17.37 17.24
C ASP A 69 -17.07 -18.63 18.13
N GLY A 70 -16.06 -19.45 17.92
CA GLY A 70 -15.77 -20.62 18.75
C GLY A 70 -15.20 -20.29 20.13
N LEU A 71 -14.79 -19.04 20.38
CA LEU A 71 -14.28 -18.60 21.67
C LEU A 71 -15.42 -18.20 22.60
N ASP A 72 -15.24 -18.40 23.91
CA ASP A 72 -16.12 -17.78 24.91
C ASP A 72 -16.00 -16.24 24.85
N ALA A 73 -17.03 -15.54 25.33
CA ALA A 73 -17.12 -14.08 25.21
C ALA A 73 -15.93 -13.33 25.82
N ARG A 74 -15.39 -13.83 26.94
CA ARG A 74 -14.26 -13.19 27.62
C ARG A 74 -12.97 -13.35 26.81
N THR A 75 -12.65 -14.57 26.42
CA THR A 75 -11.45 -14.88 25.61
C THR A 75 -11.51 -14.16 24.27
N ARG A 76 -12.68 -14.12 23.63
CA ARG A 76 -12.89 -13.39 22.38
C ARG A 76 -12.59 -11.91 22.55
N TRP A 77 -13.11 -11.28 23.60
CA TRP A 77 -12.85 -9.88 23.89
C TRP A 77 -11.36 -9.60 24.14
N GLU A 78 -10.68 -10.44 24.94
CA GLU A 78 -9.25 -10.33 25.19
C GLU A 78 -8.43 -10.44 23.89
N VAL A 79 -8.83 -11.32 22.97
CA VAL A 79 -8.19 -11.45 21.64
C VAL A 79 -8.39 -10.19 20.79
N LEU A 80 -9.61 -9.67 20.76
CA LEU A 80 -9.92 -8.43 20.01
C LEU A 80 -9.10 -7.25 20.54
N LEU A 81 -9.04 -7.05 21.85
CA LEU A 81 -8.21 -6.00 22.45
C LEU A 81 -6.73 -6.15 22.05
N LYS A 82 -6.21 -7.37 22.09
CA LYS A 82 -4.82 -7.62 21.70
C LYS A 82 -4.52 -7.30 20.24
N ILE A 83 -5.50 -7.52 19.34
CA ILE A 83 -5.40 -7.11 17.94
C ILE A 83 -5.38 -5.58 17.86
N MET A 84 -6.26 -4.90 18.58
CA MET A 84 -6.33 -3.43 18.58
C MET A 84 -5.07 -2.78 19.18
N GLU A 85 -4.46 -3.41 20.21
CA GLU A 85 -3.17 -2.99 20.77
C GLU A 85 -2.03 -2.99 19.73
N SER A 86 -2.08 -3.87 18.72
CA SER A 86 -1.12 -3.87 17.62
C SER A 86 -1.26 -2.64 16.70
N ARG A 87 -2.28 -1.82 16.93
CA ARG A 87 -2.61 -0.59 16.18
C ARG A 87 -2.62 -0.78 14.66
N PRO A 88 -3.43 -1.70 14.14
CA PRO A 88 -3.53 -1.84 12.69
C PRO A 88 -4.03 -0.53 12.08
N LEU A 89 -3.58 -0.23 10.86
CA LEU A 89 -4.07 0.89 10.07
C LEU A 89 -5.57 0.75 9.80
N ALA A 90 -5.97 -0.47 9.45
CA ALA A 90 -7.36 -0.86 9.23
C ALA A 90 -7.57 -2.37 9.37
N MET A 91 -8.82 -2.76 9.55
CA MET A 91 -9.28 -4.14 9.49
C MET A 91 -10.31 -4.28 8.36
N VAL A 92 -10.28 -5.38 7.62
CA VAL A 92 -11.20 -5.60 6.48
C VAL A 92 -11.86 -6.96 6.62
N ILE A 93 -13.19 -6.98 6.77
CA ILE A 93 -14.01 -8.19 6.70
C ILE A 93 -14.30 -8.50 5.23
N THR A 94 -14.07 -9.75 4.83
CA THR A 94 -14.18 -10.18 3.43
C THR A 94 -15.52 -10.82 3.12
N GLN A 95 -15.84 -10.95 1.81
CA GLN A 95 -17.00 -11.71 1.31
C GLN A 95 -18.35 -11.24 1.87
N ASN A 96 -18.50 -9.96 2.17
CA ASN A 96 -19.71 -9.40 2.79
C ASN A 96 -20.16 -10.15 4.06
N GLN A 97 -19.24 -10.79 4.78
CA GLN A 97 -19.56 -11.40 6.07
C GLN A 97 -20.13 -10.34 7.03
N SER A 98 -21.06 -10.76 7.88
CA SER A 98 -21.61 -9.87 8.91
C SER A 98 -20.51 -9.47 9.91
N CYS A 99 -20.46 -8.19 10.23
CA CYS A 99 -19.55 -7.70 11.26
C CYS A 99 -20.10 -8.06 12.65
N PRO A 100 -19.39 -8.87 13.46
CA PRO A 100 -19.77 -9.13 14.84
C PRO A 100 -19.85 -7.84 15.66
N ALA A 101 -20.82 -7.76 16.58
CA ALA A 101 -21.03 -6.55 17.38
C ALA A 101 -19.81 -6.22 18.25
N ASP A 102 -19.25 -7.22 18.93
CA ASP A 102 -18.05 -7.06 19.76
C ASP A 102 -16.80 -6.62 18.96
N LEU A 103 -16.63 -7.10 17.74
CA LEU A 103 -15.55 -6.63 16.88
C LEU A 103 -15.75 -5.16 16.50
N ARG A 104 -17.00 -4.74 16.22
CA ARG A 104 -17.33 -3.35 15.95
C ARG A 104 -17.09 -2.47 17.17
N ASP A 105 -17.53 -2.92 18.33
CA ASP A 105 -17.37 -2.18 19.59
C ASP A 105 -15.88 -1.99 19.93
N ALA A 106 -15.07 -3.04 19.81
CA ALA A 106 -13.63 -2.96 19.99
C ALA A 106 -12.97 -2.00 18.99
N ALA A 107 -13.43 -1.99 17.73
CA ALA A 107 -12.94 -1.08 16.70
C ALA A 107 -13.30 0.38 17.00
N GLU A 108 -14.52 0.64 17.49
CA GLU A 108 -14.95 1.98 17.92
C GLU A 108 -14.19 2.47 19.14
N GLU A 109 -14.02 1.64 20.18
CA GLU A 109 -13.26 1.99 21.40
C GLU A 109 -11.80 2.32 21.11
N SER A 110 -11.20 1.60 20.17
CA SER A 110 -9.80 1.78 19.80
C SER A 110 -9.58 2.77 18.66
N ASP A 111 -10.62 3.37 18.10
CA ASP A 111 -10.56 4.18 16.87
C ASP A 111 -9.84 3.43 15.72
N THR A 112 -10.10 2.12 15.59
CA THR A 112 -9.51 1.30 14.53
C THR A 112 -10.46 1.23 13.33
N PRO A 113 -10.07 1.73 12.14
CA PRO A 113 -10.89 1.64 10.94
C PRO A 113 -11.29 0.21 10.63
N LEU A 114 -12.60 -0.04 10.52
CA LEU A 114 -13.18 -1.33 10.20
C LEU A 114 -14.00 -1.23 8.92
N TRP A 115 -13.61 -2.01 7.92
CA TRP A 115 -14.22 -2.02 6.61
C TRP A 115 -14.80 -3.39 6.28
N VAL A 116 -15.75 -3.43 5.33
CA VAL A 116 -16.31 -4.65 4.76
C VAL A 116 -16.15 -4.60 3.24
N SER A 117 -15.79 -5.72 2.63
CA SER A 117 -15.68 -5.86 1.17
C SER A 117 -16.37 -7.15 0.71
N PRO A 118 -17.01 -7.16 -0.47
CA PRO A 118 -17.53 -8.39 -1.09
C PRO A 118 -16.41 -9.28 -1.65
N ARG A 119 -15.21 -8.72 -1.83
CA ARG A 119 -14.07 -9.41 -2.41
C ARG A 119 -13.55 -10.53 -1.51
N ARG A 120 -12.87 -11.49 -2.12
CA ARG A 120 -12.22 -12.60 -1.40
C ARG A 120 -10.93 -12.14 -0.74
N GLY A 121 -10.57 -12.76 0.38
CA GLY A 121 -9.38 -12.38 1.16
C GLY A 121 -8.08 -12.35 0.35
N TYR A 122 -7.87 -13.30 -0.58
CA TYR A 122 -6.66 -13.32 -1.41
C TYR A 122 -6.61 -12.17 -2.42
N GLU A 123 -7.74 -11.71 -2.95
CA GLU A 123 -7.83 -10.56 -3.87
C GLU A 123 -7.46 -9.27 -3.13
N LEU A 124 -8.05 -9.09 -1.95
CA LEU A 124 -7.72 -7.97 -1.05
C LEU A 124 -6.25 -7.99 -0.67
N LEU A 125 -5.73 -9.15 -0.26
CA LEU A 125 -4.33 -9.30 0.14
C LEU A 125 -3.38 -8.87 -0.97
N ASN A 126 -3.57 -9.36 -2.18
CA ASN A 126 -2.72 -9.06 -3.32
C ASN A 126 -2.76 -7.56 -3.69
N LEU A 127 -3.96 -6.97 -3.74
CA LEU A 127 -4.12 -5.58 -4.11
C LEU A 127 -3.59 -4.64 -3.03
N LEU A 128 -3.86 -4.92 -1.77
CA LEU A 128 -3.34 -4.14 -0.64
C LEU A 128 -1.82 -4.24 -0.54
N GLN A 129 -1.24 -5.44 -0.66
CA GLN A 129 0.21 -5.62 -0.64
C GLN A 129 0.89 -4.86 -1.78
N TYR A 130 0.36 -4.97 -3.00
CA TYR A 130 0.89 -4.25 -4.15
C TYR A 130 0.82 -2.73 -3.94
N HIS A 131 -0.33 -2.23 -3.49
CA HIS A 131 -0.55 -0.80 -3.28
C HIS A 131 0.35 -0.25 -2.16
N LEU A 132 0.38 -0.90 -1.01
CA LEU A 132 1.20 -0.49 0.13
C LEU A 132 2.70 -0.55 -0.20
N ALA A 133 3.14 -1.61 -0.88
CA ALA A 133 4.53 -1.73 -1.32
C ALA A 133 4.93 -0.60 -2.26
N ARG A 134 4.02 -0.17 -3.15
CA ARG A 134 4.26 0.94 -4.08
C ARG A 134 4.22 2.30 -3.39
N SER A 135 3.23 2.53 -2.53
CA SER A 135 3.02 3.83 -1.86
C SER A 135 4.13 4.12 -0.84
N LEU A 136 4.62 3.09 -0.16
CA LEU A 136 5.67 3.20 0.86
C LEU A 136 7.07 2.85 0.33
N ALA A 137 7.21 2.60 -0.98
CA ALA A 137 8.53 2.35 -1.58
C ALA A 137 9.45 3.56 -1.43
N PRO A 138 10.74 3.35 -1.15
CA PRO A 138 11.73 4.41 -1.24
C PRO A 138 11.72 5.01 -2.64
N ARG A 139 11.74 6.34 -2.72
CA ARG A 139 11.76 7.07 -3.98
C ARG A 139 12.99 7.94 -4.01
N ILE A 140 13.67 7.94 -5.13
CA ILE A 140 14.74 8.88 -5.43
C ILE A 140 14.35 9.64 -6.70
N THR A 141 14.50 10.95 -6.68
CA THR A 141 14.34 11.79 -7.87
C THR A 141 15.71 12.02 -8.47
N LEU A 142 15.92 11.58 -9.69
CA LEU A 142 17.17 11.80 -10.42
C LEU A 142 16.91 12.85 -11.49
N HIS A 143 17.74 13.89 -11.49
CA HIS A 143 17.76 14.87 -12.58
C HIS A 143 18.66 14.37 -13.69
N GLY A 144 18.09 14.24 -14.88
CA GLY A 144 18.82 13.70 -16.02
C GLY A 144 18.02 13.78 -17.31
N VAL A 145 18.60 13.30 -18.39
CA VAL A 145 17.91 13.10 -19.65
C VAL A 145 17.69 11.61 -19.83
N PHE A 146 16.42 11.21 -19.90
CA PHE A 146 16.05 9.83 -20.19
C PHE A 146 15.76 9.69 -21.70
N MET A 147 16.36 8.69 -22.31
CA MET A 147 16.17 8.38 -23.73
C MET A 147 16.08 6.88 -23.95
N GLU A 148 15.41 6.48 -25.02
CA GLU A 148 15.38 5.10 -25.47
C GLU A 148 16.36 4.93 -26.65
N ILE A 149 17.33 4.01 -26.51
CA ILE A 149 18.31 3.68 -27.51
C ILE A 149 18.21 2.18 -27.80
N TYR A 150 17.83 1.81 -29.04
CA TYR A 150 17.65 0.40 -29.44
C TYR A 150 16.73 -0.40 -28.48
N SER A 151 15.60 0.22 -28.08
CA SER A 151 14.66 -0.37 -27.10
C SER A 151 15.23 -0.56 -25.69
N ILE A 152 16.36 0.08 -25.40
CA ILE A 152 16.96 0.13 -24.06
C ILE A 152 16.77 1.54 -23.50
N GLY A 153 16.16 1.65 -22.31
CA GLY A 153 16.07 2.91 -21.59
C GLY A 153 17.44 3.31 -21.01
N VAL A 154 17.92 4.50 -21.40
CA VAL A 154 19.18 5.07 -20.91
C VAL A 154 18.89 6.36 -20.17
N LEU A 155 19.35 6.46 -18.93
CA LEU A 155 19.30 7.68 -18.12
C LEU A 155 20.70 8.28 -18.03
N VAL A 156 20.86 9.49 -18.59
CA VAL A 156 22.10 10.27 -18.48
C VAL A 156 21.97 11.22 -17.31
N THR A 157 22.77 11.01 -16.26
CA THR A 157 22.79 11.85 -15.05
C THR A 157 24.13 12.58 -14.94
N GLY A 158 24.17 13.64 -14.15
CA GLY A 158 25.36 14.45 -13.89
C GLY A 158 24.99 15.84 -13.38
N ASP A 159 25.98 16.65 -13.06
CA ASP A 159 25.80 18.01 -12.55
C ASP A 159 25.08 18.92 -13.54
N SER A 160 24.47 20.00 -13.04
CA SER A 160 23.88 21.02 -13.88
C SER A 160 24.95 21.66 -14.76
N GLY A 161 24.68 21.79 -16.08
CA GLY A 161 25.65 22.33 -17.02
C GLY A 161 26.66 21.31 -17.57
N ALA A 162 26.59 20.02 -17.20
CA ALA A 162 27.51 18.99 -17.69
C ALA A 162 27.28 18.53 -19.15
N GLY A 163 26.46 19.24 -19.92
CA GLY A 163 26.23 18.91 -21.34
C GLY A 163 25.29 17.73 -21.60
N LYS A 164 24.49 17.31 -20.57
CA LYS A 164 23.56 16.17 -20.72
C LYS A 164 22.55 16.35 -21.86
N SER A 165 22.00 17.56 -21.98
CA SER A 165 21.01 17.89 -23.00
C SER A 165 21.63 17.98 -24.40
N GLU A 166 22.84 18.52 -24.49
CA GLU A 166 23.62 18.58 -25.74
C GLU A 166 23.95 17.18 -26.24
N LEU A 167 24.42 16.30 -25.36
CA LEU A 167 24.69 14.90 -25.70
C LEU A 167 23.42 14.19 -26.21
N ALA A 168 22.29 14.42 -25.53
CA ALA A 168 21.01 13.85 -25.95
C ALA A 168 20.56 14.39 -27.33
N LEU A 169 20.77 15.67 -27.60
CA LEU A 169 20.46 16.29 -28.90
C LEU A 169 21.36 15.73 -30.00
N GLU A 170 22.67 15.63 -29.78
CA GLU A 170 23.58 15.02 -30.77
C GLU A 170 23.18 13.59 -31.12
N TRP A 171 22.77 12.80 -30.10
CA TRP A 171 22.26 11.46 -30.31
C TRP A 171 20.94 11.44 -31.07
N LEU A 172 20.05 12.40 -30.82
CA LEU A 172 18.80 12.59 -31.55
C LEU A 172 19.05 12.89 -33.01
N GLU A 173 19.93 13.84 -33.32
CA GLU A 173 20.30 14.26 -34.68
C GLU A 173 20.97 13.10 -35.44
N TYR A 174 21.92 12.39 -34.80
CA TYR A 174 22.56 11.24 -35.39
C TYR A 174 21.57 10.14 -35.79
N ARG A 175 20.51 9.93 -35.00
CA ARG A 175 19.49 8.91 -35.27
C ARG A 175 18.41 9.36 -36.23
N GLN A 176 18.06 10.64 -36.29
CA GLN A 176 17.16 11.15 -37.33
C GLN A 176 17.75 10.92 -38.76
N GLY A 177 19.04 11.01 -38.87
CA GLY A 177 19.74 10.60 -40.11
C GLY A 177 19.62 9.10 -40.44
N LEU A 178 19.22 8.26 -39.46
CA LEU A 178 19.00 6.81 -39.59
C LEU A 178 17.51 6.41 -39.67
N GLY A 179 16.58 7.39 -39.65
CA GLY A 179 15.13 7.16 -39.86
C GLY A 179 14.38 6.43 -38.75
N LYS A 180 14.85 6.48 -37.48
CA LYS A 180 14.21 5.77 -36.33
C LYS A 180 13.66 6.73 -35.28
N PRO A 181 12.39 6.58 -34.85
CA PRO A 181 11.78 7.46 -33.84
C PRO A 181 12.40 7.29 -32.45
N MET A 182 12.43 8.37 -31.66
CA MET A 182 12.94 8.42 -30.31
C MET A 182 11.99 9.20 -29.40
N ARG A 183 11.90 8.78 -28.11
CA ARG A 183 11.17 9.51 -27.08
C ARG A 183 12.16 9.98 -26.00
N SER A 184 12.10 11.26 -25.64
CA SER A 184 12.82 11.82 -24.51
C SER A 184 11.85 12.25 -23.41
N MET A 185 12.23 12.04 -22.15
CA MET A 185 11.53 12.52 -20.98
C MET A 185 12.47 13.37 -20.12
N PRO A 186 12.08 14.59 -19.73
CA PRO A 186 12.96 15.50 -18.99
C PRO A 186 13.16 15.10 -17.52
N GLU A 187 12.28 14.27 -16.97
CA GLU A 187 12.34 13.85 -15.57
C GLU A 187 11.89 12.40 -15.40
N LEU A 188 12.66 11.62 -14.65
CA LEU A 188 12.35 10.22 -14.33
C LEU A 188 12.35 10.00 -12.83
N THR A 189 11.24 9.51 -12.30
CA THR A 189 11.17 9.03 -10.91
C THR A 189 11.39 7.52 -10.87
N VAL A 190 12.44 7.08 -10.18
CA VAL A 190 12.79 5.68 -10.01
C VAL A 190 12.32 5.20 -8.65
N LEU A 191 11.59 4.08 -8.62
CA LEU A 191 11.27 3.36 -7.39
C LEU A 191 12.43 2.41 -7.08
N VAL A 192 13.06 2.59 -5.93
CA VAL A 192 14.13 1.70 -5.46
C VAL A 192 13.50 0.60 -4.62
N LYS A 193 13.77 -0.65 -4.99
CA LYS A 193 13.35 -1.83 -4.22
C LYS A 193 14.39 -2.20 -3.18
#